data_01606c0ca5ced24adfbbda38f2b8a7e8
#
_entry.id   01606c0ca5ced24adfbbda38f2b8a7e8
#
_cell.length_a   1.000
_cell.length_b   1.000
_cell.length_c   1.000
_cell.angle_alpha   90.00
_cell.angle_beta   90.00
_cell.angle_gamma   90.00
#
_symmetry.space_group_name_H-M   'P 1'
#
loop_
_entity.id
_entity.type
_entity.pdbx_description
1 polymer ?
#
loop_
_entity_poly.entity_id
_entity_poly.type
_entity_poly.pdbx_seq_one_letter_code
_entity_poly.pdbx_strand_id
1 'polypeptide(L)'
;KEHQEAWPGGRTNHYFADLNRDWLNLVHVESRNRVAFFHQWYPNVQIDFHEQGANATYYFEPTPKRHESPIIPQFLYEQNAVLAKYH
;
A
#
# COMPACT_ATOMS: atom_id res chain seq x y z
N LYS A 1 6.30 0.55 23.67
CA LYS A 1 7.38 0.18 22.74
C LYS A 1 6.74 -0.37 21.46
N GLU A 2 6.06 0.52 20.75
CA GLU A 2 5.24 0.22 19.58
C GLU A 2 6.02 -0.38 18.41
N HIS A 3 7.34 -0.19 18.38
CA HIS A 3 8.18 -0.61 17.25
C HIS A 3 9.00 -1.89 17.53
N GLN A 4 8.68 -2.61 18.61
CA GLN A 4 9.40 -3.83 19.00
C GLN A 4 8.42 -4.97 19.24
N GLU A 5 7.61 -5.26 18.26
CA GLU A 5 6.72 -6.41 18.30
C GLU A 5 7.52 -7.71 18.23
N ALA A 6 7.13 -8.67 19.07
CA ALA A 6 7.68 -10.02 18.96
C ALA A 6 7.24 -10.64 17.62
N TRP A 7 8.14 -11.42 17.00
CA TRP A 7 7.74 -12.23 15.85
C TRP A 7 6.57 -13.19 16.25
N PRO A 8 5.56 -13.35 15.40
CA PRO A 8 5.46 -12.96 13.98
C PRO A 8 5.04 -11.50 13.71
N GLY A 9 4.78 -10.69 14.72
CA GLY A 9 4.33 -9.32 14.55
C GLY A 9 2.88 -9.20 14.06
N GLY A 10 2.33 -7.98 14.09
CA GLY A 10 0.95 -7.72 13.66
C GLY A 10 0.72 -7.73 12.15
N ARG A 11 1.77 -7.82 11.35
CA ARG A 11 1.72 -7.71 9.89
C ARG A 11 1.16 -8.95 9.19
N THR A 12 1.30 -10.11 9.81
CA THR A 12 0.93 -11.39 9.21
C THR A 12 -0.51 -11.79 9.56
N ASN A 13 -1.14 -12.56 8.65
CA ASN A 13 -2.40 -13.20 8.95
C ASN A 13 -2.21 -14.44 9.83
N HIS A 14 -3.30 -15.19 10.07
CA HIS A 14 -3.31 -16.42 10.86
C HIS A 14 -2.34 -17.50 10.34
N TYR A 15 -1.99 -17.48 9.08
CA TYR A 15 -1.06 -18.44 8.44
C TYR A 15 0.37 -17.88 8.30
N PHE A 16 0.70 -16.83 9.02
CA PHE A 16 1.99 -16.14 8.95
C PHE A 16 2.33 -15.54 7.58
N ALA A 17 1.33 -15.32 6.76
CA ALA A 17 1.50 -14.73 5.44
C ALA A 17 1.36 -13.20 5.50
N ASP A 18 2.28 -12.49 4.84
CA ASP A 18 2.19 -11.05 4.64
C ASP A 18 1.17 -10.74 3.54
N LEU A 19 -0.02 -10.30 3.93
CA LEU A 19 -1.11 -9.98 3.00
C LEU A 19 -0.74 -8.81 2.07
N ASN A 20 0.25 -8.02 2.42
CA ASN A 20 0.76 -6.97 1.53
C ASN A 20 1.64 -7.52 0.39
N ARG A 21 1.83 -8.83 0.30
CA ARG A 21 2.46 -9.52 -0.83
C ARG A 21 1.44 -10.31 -1.65
N ASP A 22 0.17 -10.26 -1.28
CA ASP A 22 -0.90 -11.08 -1.88
C ASP A 22 -1.96 -10.25 -2.62
N TRP A 23 -1.55 -9.13 -3.23
CA TRP A 23 -2.44 -8.28 -4.04
C TRP A 23 -2.75 -8.86 -5.42
N LEU A 24 -1.81 -9.63 -5.98
CA LEU A 24 -1.94 -10.19 -7.33
C LEU A 24 -2.38 -11.65 -7.31
N ASN A 25 -1.70 -12.47 -6.50
CA ASN A 25 -1.94 -13.92 -6.49
C ASN A 25 -3.23 -14.31 -5.79
N LEU A 26 -3.70 -13.50 -4.82
CA LEU A 26 -4.95 -13.67 -4.10
C LEU A 26 -5.10 -15.08 -3.49
N VAL A 27 -4.01 -15.59 -2.93
CA VAL A 27 -3.97 -16.94 -2.32
C VAL A 27 -4.83 -16.98 -1.06
N HIS A 28 -4.80 -15.90 -0.26
CA HIS A 28 -5.50 -15.83 1.02
C HIS A 28 -6.92 -15.27 0.87
N VAL A 29 -7.84 -15.75 1.70
CA VAL A 29 -9.23 -15.34 1.66
C VAL A 29 -9.40 -13.85 1.94
N GLU A 30 -8.59 -13.30 2.84
CA GLU A 30 -8.58 -11.88 3.18
C GLU A 30 -8.24 -11.02 1.95
N SER A 31 -7.24 -11.45 1.18
CA SER A 31 -6.82 -10.77 -0.06
C SER A 31 -7.91 -10.81 -1.12
N ARG A 32 -8.54 -11.98 -1.31
CA ARG A 32 -9.68 -12.15 -2.23
C ARG A 32 -10.84 -11.24 -1.85
N ASN A 33 -11.19 -11.20 -0.57
CA ASN A 33 -12.30 -10.37 -0.09
C ASN A 33 -12.01 -8.89 -0.26
N ARG A 34 -10.79 -8.46 0.05
CA ARG A 34 -10.34 -7.07 -0.13
C ARG A 34 -10.43 -6.63 -1.59
N VAL A 35 -9.91 -7.43 -2.51
CA VAL A 35 -9.94 -7.11 -3.94
C VAL A 35 -11.36 -7.19 -4.51
N ALA A 36 -12.18 -8.15 -4.09
CA ALA A 36 -13.59 -8.23 -4.46
C ALA A 36 -14.35 -6.97 -4.00
N PHE A 37 -14.12 -6.51 -2.77
CA PHE A 37 -14.71 -5.30 -2.25
C PHE A 37 -14.24 -4.04 -3.01
N PHE A 38 -12.96 -3.96 -3.34
CA PHE A 38 -12.42 -2.90 -4.19
C PHE A 38 -13.15 -2.84 -5.54
N HIS A 39 -13.32 -3.97 -6.21
CA HIS A 39 -14.02 -4.04 -7.50
C HIS A 39 -15.51 -3.74 -7.39
N GLN A 40 -16.13 -4.03 -6.26
CA GLN A 40 -17.53 -3.68 -6.03
C GLN A 40 -17.74 -2.16 -5.96
N TRP A 41 -16.85 -1.44 -5.29
CA TRP A 41 -16.94 0.01 -5.10
C TRP A 41 -16.23 0.81 -6.16
N TYR A 42 -15.16 0.27 -6.71
CA TYR A 42 -14.29 0.86 -7.73
C TYR A 42 -13.94 2.33 -7.42
N PRO A 43 -13.29 2.61 -6.29
CA PRO A 43 -13.06 3.97 -5.80
C PRO A 43 -12.13 4.75 -6.73
N ASN A 44 -12.37 6.06 -6.86
CA ASN A 44 -11.49 6.95 -7.60
C ASN A 44 -10.18 7.26 -6.86
N VAL A 45 -10.20 7.16 -5.53
CA VAL A 45 -9.03 7.36 -4.67
C VAL A 45 -8.99 6.24 -3.63
N GLN A 46 -7.83 5.65 -3.46
CA GLN A 46 -7.54 4.67 -2.40
C GLN A 46 -6.32 5.14 -1.62
N ILE A 47 -6.41 5.08 -0.30
CA ILE A 47 -5.29 5.38 0.59
C ILE A 47 -4.89 4.09 1.30
N ASP A 48 -3.60 3.78 1.28
CA ASP A 48 -3.02 2.64 1.98
C ASP A 48 -2.09 3.15 3.09
N PHE A 49 -2.50 2.92 4.34
CA PHE A 49 -1.75 3.38 5.51
C PHE A 49 -0.66 2.37 5.88
N HIS A 50 0.54 2.86 6.04
CA HIS A 50 1.70 2.06 6.42
C HIS A 50 2.48 2.67 7.57
N GLU A 51 3.05 1.79 8.39
CA GLU A 51 4.09 2.15 9.34
C GLU A 51 5.46 2.23 8.65
N GLN A 52 6.34 3.01 9.23
CA GLN A 52 7.74 3.12 8.81
C GLN A 52 8.65 2.73 9.96
N GLY A 53 9.88 2.31 9.64
CA GLY A 53 10.91 2.07 10.66
C GLY A 53 11.16 3.34 11.47
N ALA A 54 11.40 3.22 12.78
CA ALA A 54 11.56 4.34 13.70
C ALA A 54 12.64 5.36 13.29
N ASN A 55 13.66 4.91 12.56
CA ASN A 55 14.76 5.72 12.05
C ASN A 55 14.71 5.91 10.53
N ALA A 56 13.62 5.54 9.87
CA ALA A 56 13.47 5.73 8.44
C ALA A 56 13.24 7.20 8.09
N THR A 57 13.68 7.59 6.90
CA THR A 57 13.30 8.87 6.32
C THR A 57 11.80 8.88 6.08
N TYR A 58 11.15 9.99 6.39
CA TYR A 58 9.73 10.15 6.12
C TYR A 58 9.45 10.01 4.62
N TYR A 59 8.47 9.17 4.30
CA TYR A 59 8.07 8.92 2.92
C TYR A 59 6.70 9.53 2.64
N PHE A 60 6.59 10.24 1.53
CA PHE A 60 5.32 10.72 1.00
C PHE A 60 5.46 10.99 -0.50
N GLU A 61 4.32 11.09 -1.15
CA GLU A 61 4.25 11.38 -2.58
C GLU A 61 4.77 12.80 -2.92
N PRO A 62 5.17 13.05 -4.16
CA PRO A 62 4.96 12.22 -5.35
C PRO A 62 6.02 11.12 -5.52
N THR A 63 5.66 10.08 -6.25
CA THR A 63 6.59 9.02 -6.64
C THR A 63 7.79 9.60 -7.40
N PRO A 64 9.04 9.29 -7.01
CA PRO A 64 10.22 9.73 -7.76
C PRO A 64 10.19 9.20 -9.19
N LYS A 65 10.53 10.04 -10.17
CA LYS A 65 10.47 9.69 -11.61
C LYS A 65 11.14 8.37 -11.97
N ARG A 66 12.27 8.03 -11.33
CA ARG A 66 12.97 6.77 -11.56
C ARG A 66 12.19 5.52 -11.13
N HIS A 67 11.13 5.69 -10.35
CA HIS A 67 10.27 4.61 -9.85
C HIS A 67 8.90 4.60 -10.53
N GLU A 68 8.64 5.54 -11.43
CA GLU A 68 7.41 5.54 -12.21
C GLU A 68 7.35 4.31 -13.11
N SER A 69 6.22 3.62 -13.09
CA SER A 69 5.98 2.48 -13.96
C SER A 69 5.49 2.93 -15.33
N PRO A 70 6.05 2.44 -16.44
CA PRO A 70 5.56 2.79 -17.79
C PRO A 70 4.16 2.27 -18.08
N ILE A 71 3.62 1.38 -17.25
CA ILE A 71 2.26 0.82 -17.40
C ILE A 71 1.21 1.76 -16.84
N ILE A 72 1.58 2.61 -15.87
CA ILE A 72 0.67 3.56 -15.23
C ILE A 72 0.59 4.83 -16.09
N PRO A 73 -0.62 5.27 -16.47
CA PRO A 73 -0.80 6.51 -17.23
C PRO A 73 -0.20 7.72 -16.52
N GLN A 74 0.52 8.55 -17.26
CA GLN A 74 1.24 9.72 -16.75
C GLN A 74 0.35 10.68 -15.94
N PHE A 75 -0.90 10.86 -16.36
CA PHE A 75 -1.81 11.77 -15.67
C PHE A 75 -2.07 11.38 -14.19
N LEU A 76 -1.95 10.09 -13.84
CA LEU A 76 -2.11 9.64 -12.45
C LEU A 76 -0.95 10.13 -11.57
N TYR A 77 0.26 10.15 -12.09
CA TYR A 77 1.41 10.74 -11.39
C TYR A 77 1.25 12.25 -11.23
N GLU A 78 0.69 12.93 -12.21
CA GLU A 78 0.39 14.36 -12.14
C GLU A 78 -0.67 14.66 -11.08
N GLN A 79 -1.74 13.86 -11.00
CA GLN A 79 -2.75 13.98 -9.95
C GLN A 79 -2.16 13.70 -8.56
N ASN A 80 -1.31 12.69 -8.44
CA ASN A 80 -0.62 12.39 -7.18
C ASN A 80 0.27 13.56 -6.73
N ALA A 81 0.97 14.19 -7.66
CA ALA A 81 1.77 15.37 -7.38
C ALA A 81 0.93 16.58 -6.92
N VAL A 82 -0.32 16.69 -7.39
CA VAL A 82 -1.26 17.70 -6.88
C VAL A 82 -1.66 17.40 -5.45
N LEU A 83 -2.03 16.14 -5.15
CA LEU A 83 -2.40 15.73 -3.79
C LEU A 83 -1.24 15.92 -2.79
N ALA A 84 -0.02 15.61 -3.20
CA ALA A 84 1.19 15.76 -2.39
C ALA A 84 1.48 17.18 -1.89
N LYS A 85 0.86 18.20 -2.49
CA LYS A 85 1.02 19.59 -2.03
C LYS A 85 0.23 19.90 -0.75
N TYR A 86 -0.67 19.00 -0.36
CA TYR A 86 -1.56 19.18 0.78
C TYR A 86 -1.20 18.31 1.98
N HIS A 87 -0.05 17.64 1.92
CA HIS A 87 0.52 16.83 3.03
C HIS A 87 1.54 17.66 3.91
#